data_9cc14120a599cd12fce6093606e22fe1
#
_entry.id   9cc14120a599cd12fce6093606e22fe1
#
_cell.length_a   1.000
_cell.length_b   1.000
_cell.length_c   1.000
_cell.angle_alpha   90.00
_cell.angle_beta   90.00
_cell.angle_gamma   90.00
#
_symmetry.space_group_name_H-M   'P 1'
#
loop_
_entity.id
_entity.type
_entity.pdbx_description
1 polymer ?
#
loop_
_entity_poly.entity_id
_entity_poly.type
_entity_poly.pdbx_seq_one_letter_code
_entity_poly.pdbx_strand_id
1 'polypeptide(L)'
;MPNLREIFVSNATNAWGDQAMKSFIDLNPDQVMDAVETLGVRCTGRMLQLNSMENRVYEIEIENGLPESMWPDPENSPAHPKLLVAKFYRPGRWSKEQIQDEHTFLHELKDNDLNVIAPLIYQSQTVWPNPTNDLFFSVFEKRAGRTPYDLPKEEWEKLGRLLARMHLIGETKPAKNRLTLNPATYGDSNINAILQSPYLTDKYREVWYQAAKNAMQYITPMFDGIKNIRVHGDLHFGNILYREMEGPLLLDFDDFLNGPAVQDIWLLTPGRDENAKQIRGWLLDGYEEMREFPYHELQLIEALRTLRYIHFTAWISKRFDDPSFKITFPHFGSDEYWSEQIGDLFEQTEILSTGSQHST
;
A
#
# COMPACT_ATOMS: atom_id res chain seq x y z
N MET A 1 -31.43 10.23 21.61
CA MET A 1 -30.42 9.77 20.63
C MET A 1 -29.07 9.96 21.27
N PRO A 2 -28.23 8.94 21.41
CA PRO A 2 -26.89 9.09 21.95
C PRO A 2 -26.07 9.96 20.98
N ASN A 3 -25.27 10.82 21.54
CA ASN A 3 -24.43 11.77 20.82
C ASN A 3 -23.36 10.98 20.06
N LEU A 4 -23.48 10.82 18.74
CA LEU A 4 -22.58 10.05 17.87
C LEU A 4 -21.11 10.55 17.89
N ARG A 5 -20.82 11.60 18.66
CA ARG A 5 -19.46 12.12 18.86
C ARG A 5 -18.64 11.42 19.95
N GLU A 6 -19.23 10.54 20.75
CA GLU A 6 -18.55 9.90 21.90
C GLU A 6 -18.27 8.40 21.72
N ILE A 7 -18.48 7.85 20.53
CA ILE A 7 -18.29 6.42 20.30
C ILE A 7 -16.88 6.15 19.80
N PHE A 8 -16.09 5.53 20.67
CA PHE A 8 -14.82 4.85 20.44
C PHE A 8 -13.56 5.69 20.21
N VAL A 9 -12.87 6.01 21.30
CA VAL A 9 -11.43 6.19 21.29
C VAL A 9 -10.78 4.78 21.28
N SER A 10 -10.61 4.21 20.10
CA SER A 10 -9.67 3.11 19.90
C SER A 10 -8.26 3.70 19.90
N ASN A 11 -7.32 3.09 20.67
CA ASN A 11 -5.89 3.40 20.59
C ASN A 11 -5.24 2.89 19.28
N ALA A 12 -6.03 2.60 18.27
CA ALA A 12 -5.56 2.16 16.96
C ALA A 12 -5.02 3.37 16.19
N THR A 13 -3.74 3.36 15.84
CA THR A 13 -3.11 4.28 14.91
C THR A 13 -3.92 4.31 13.62
N ASN A 14 -4.29 5.51 13.18
CA ASN A 14 -5.09 5.67 11.97
C ASN A 14 -4.22 5.35 10.74
N ALA A 15 -4.70 4.51 9.84
CA ALA A 15 -4.03 4.14 8.59
C ALA A 15 -3.61 5.34 7.71
N TRP A 16 -4.14 6.52 7.99
CA TRP A 16 -3.92 7.75 7.23
C TRP A 16 -3.06 8.79 7.95
N GLY A 17 -2.44 8.41 9.09
CA GLY A 17 -1.71 9.31 9.98
C GLY A 17 -2.62 10.07 10.93
N ASP A 18 -2.04 10.47 12.06
CA ASP A 18 -2.74 11.15 13.16
C ASP A 18 -2.61 12.68 13.09
N GLN A 19 -1.83 13.21 12.15
CA GLN A 19 -1.61 14.65 11.98
C GLN A 19 -2.52 15.22 10.88
N ALA A 20 -2.86 16.51 11.02
CA ALA A 20 -3.55 17.25 9.96
C ALA A 20 -2.71 17.18 8.67
N MET A 21 -3.33 16.68 7.59
CA MET A 21 -2.63 16.52 6.32
C MET A 21 -2.27 17.87 5.74
N LYS A 22 -0.98 18.11 5.61
CA LYS A 22 -0.44 19.22 4.84
C LYS A 22 -0.44 18.81 3.35
N SER A 23 -0.66 19.76 2.46
CA SER A 23 -0.59 19.47 1.03
C SER A 23 0.85 19.56 0.52
N PHE A 24 1.12 18.96 -0.67
CA PHE A 24 2.38 19.13 -1.38
C PHE A 24 2.49 20.47 -2.12
N ILE A 25 1.66 21.48 -1.80
CA ILE A 25 1.55 22.75 -2.52
C ILE A 25 2.90 23.46 -2.65
N ASP A 26 3.75 23.31 -1.65
CA ASP A 26 5.03 24.01 -1.59
C ASP A 26 6.22 23.21 -2.17
N LEU A 27 5.99 22.02 -2.72
CA LEU A 27 7.07 21.23 -3.32
C LEU A 27 7.21 21.56 -4.82
N ASN A 28 8.13 22.45 -5.13
CA ASN A 28 8.48 22.83 -6.48
C ASN A 28 9.74 22.09 -7.02
N PRO A 29 10.03 22.15 -8.33
CA PRO A 29 11.18 21.47 -8.92
C PRO A 29 12.54 21.80 -8.29
N ASP A 30 12.78 23.06 -7.96
CA ASP A 30 14.07 23.47 -7.36
C ASP A 30 14.24 22.83 -5.98
N GLN A 31 13.19 22.81 -5.16
CA GLN A 31 13.21 22.16 -3.84
C GLN A 31 13.42 20.65 -3.93
N VAL A 32 12.93 20.00 -4.97
CA VAL A 32 13.19 18.58 -5.22
C VAL A 32 14.66 18.34 -5.53
N MET A 33 15.26 19.16 -6.41
CA MET A 33 16.67 19.05 -6.76
C MET A 33 17.56 19.41 -5.57
N ASP A 34 17.30 20.51 -4.87
CA ASP A 34 18.03 20.93 -3.67
C ASP A 34 18.05 19.83 -2.61
N ALA A 35 16.91 19.15 -2.38
CA ALA A 35 16.83 18.05 -1.46
C ALA A 35 17.75 16.88 -1.86
N VAL A 36 17.72 16.48 -3.12
CA VAL A 36 18.54 15.37 -3.63
C VAL A 36 20.02 15.73 -3.63
N GLU A 37 20.39 16.99 -3.93
CA GLU A 37 21.78 17.47 -3.90
C GLU A 37 22.40 17.48 -2.49
N THR A 38 21.58 17.48 -1.42
CA THR A 38 22.10 17.30 -0.04
C THR A 38 22.78 15.94 0.18
N LEU A 39 22.52 14.97 -0.71
CA LEU A 39 23.14 13.64 -0.69
C LEU A 39 24.51 13.59 -1.39
N GLY A 40 25.07 14.76 -1.77
CA GLY A 40 26.38 14.84 -2.42
C GLY A 40 26.37 14.51 -3.92
N VAL A 41 25.22 14.44 -4.53
CA VAL A 41 25.06 14.35 -6.00
C VAL A 41 24.78 15.73 -6.57
N ARG A 42 24.91 15.87 -7.91
CA ARG A 42 24.56 17.09 -8.63
C ARG A 42 23.52 16.78 -9.71
N CYS A 43 22.40 17.49 -9.67
CA CYS A 43 21.33 17.33 -10.63
C CYS A 43 21.64 18.07 -11.94
N THR A 44 21.25 17.50 -13.10
CA THR A 44 21.41 18.14 -14.41
C THR A 44 20.32 19.17 -14.69
N GLY A 45 19.28 19.22 -13.88
CA GLY A 45 18.05 19.97 -14.12
C GLY A 45 16.97 19.15 -14.86
N ARG A 46 17.29 17.95 -15.35
CA ARG A 46 16.30 17.06 -15.97
C ARG A 46 15.59 16.23 -14.93
N MET A 47 14.28 16.39 -14.88
CA MET A 47 13.41 15.71 -13.93
C MET A 47 12.08 15.34 -14.60
N LEU A 48 11.52 14.19 -14.24
CA LEU A 48 10.21 13.72 -14.68
C LEU A 48 9.41 13.29 -13.46
N GLN A 49 8.23 13.88 -13.25
CA GLN A 49 7.31 13.41 -12.22
C GLN A 49 6.70 12.08 -12.67
N LEU A 50 6.78 11.08 -11.82
CA LEU A 50 6.17 9.75 -12.02
C LEU A 50 4.76 9.72 -11.42
N ASN A 51 3.93 8.81 -11.93
CA ASN A 51 2.57 8.65 -11.43
C ASN A 51 2.60 8.10 -9.98
N SER A 52 2.03 8.87 -9.07
CA SER A 52 1.77 8.46 -7.69
C SER A 52 0.67 9.36 -7.14
N MET A 53 -0.35 8.76 -6.55
CA MET A 53 -1.46 9.50 -5.93
C MET A 53 -1.14 9.93 -4.49
N GLU A 54 -0.42 9.06 -3.76
CA GLU A 54 -0.14 9.28 -2.35
C GLU A 54 1.07 10.17 -2.13
N ASN A 55 2.16 9.85 -2.79
CA ASN A 55 3.45 10.54 -2.63
C ASN A 55 3.76 11.41 -3.84
N ARG A 56 4.86 12.18 -3.80
CA ARG A 56 5.43 12.80 -4.99
C ARG A 56 6.70 12.04 -5.35
N VAL A 57 6.71 11.48 -6.54
CA VAL A 57 7.81 10.62 -7.01
C VAL A 57 8.40 11.24 -8.28
N TYR A 58 9.70 11.39 -8.31
CA TYR A 58 10.42 12.01 -9.43
C TYR A 58 11.56 11.12 -9.90
N GLU A 59 11.66 10.93 -11.19
CA GLU A 59 12.89 10.48 -11.85
C GLU A 59 13.80 11.69 -12.06
N ILE A 60 15.04 11.61 -11.62
CA ILE A 60 15.99 12.73 -11.62
C ILE A 60 17.29 12.28 -12.29
N GLU A 61 17.79 13.07 -13.23
CA GLU A 61 19.10 12.84 -13.84
C GLU A 61 20.20 13.57 -13.07
N ILE A 62 21.30 12.85 -12.79
CA ILE A 62 22.47 13.35 -12.05
C ILE A 62 23.71 13.35 -12.95
N GLU A 63 24.60 14.37 -12.79
CA GLU A 63 25.72 14.63 -13.71
C GLU A 63 26.77 13.50 -13.71
N ASN A 64 27.22 13.09 -12.54
CA ASN A 64 28.38 12.20 -12.37
C ASN A 64 28.02 10.78 -11.88
N GLY A 65 26.71 10.43 -11.87
CA GLY A 65 26.23 9.20 -11.28
C GLY A 65 26.27 9.22 -9.75
N LEU A 66 25.83 8.11 -9.13
CA LEU A 66 25.83 7.96 -7.69
C LEU A 66 27.27 7.85 -7.14
N PRO A 67 27.57 8.47 -5.99
CA PRO A 67 28.81 8.18 -5.27
C PRO A 67 28.93 6.68 -4.93
N GLU A 68 30.15 6.14 -4.96
CA GLU A 68 30.37 4.72 -4.61
C GLU A 68 29.79 4.33 -3.23
N SER A 69 29.79 5.28 -2.29
CA SER A 69 29.20 5.10 -0.96
C SER A 69 27.68 4.90 -0.94
N MET A 70 27.00 5.15 -2.07
CA MET A 70 25.55 4.95 -2.25
C MET A 70 25.23 3.77 -3.17
N TRP A 71 26.23 3.08 -3.71
CA TRP A 71 25.97 1.99 -4.64
C TRP A 71 25.35 0.80 -3.92
N PRO A 72 24.23 0.29 -4.44
CA PRO A 72 23.57 -0.86 -3.84
C PRO A 72 24.37 -2.17 -4.00
N ASP A 73 25.18 -2.25 -5.04
CA ASP A 73 26.07 -3.36 -5.35
C ASP A 73 27.26 -2.85 -6.17
N PRO A 74 28.39 -2.50 -5.52
CA PRO A 74 29.57 -1.96 -6.21
C PRO A 74 30.19 -2.92 -7.23
N GLU A 75 30.05 -4.25 -7.05
CA GLU A 75 30.66 -5.26 -7.91
C GLU A 75 29.85 -5.52 -9.19
N ASN A 76 28.52 -5.35 -9.14
CA ASN A 76 27.59 -5.66 -10.24
C ASN A 76 26.85 -4.44 -10.78
N SER A 77 27.09 -3.24 -10.27
CA SER A 77 26.45 -2.05 -10.78
C SER A 77 26.99 -1.66 -12.17
N PRO A 78 26.10 -1.48 -13.16
CA PRO A 78 26.54 -0.92 -14.43
C PRO A 78 27.09 0.49 -14.19
N ALA A 79 28.14 0.86 -14.95
CA ALA A 79 28.86 2.11 -14.82
C ALA A 79 27.92 3.31 -14.50
N HIS A 80 28.04 3.84 -13.30
CA HIS A 80 27.47 5.10 -12.82
C HIS A 80 26.00 5.34 -13.21
N PRO A 81 25.01 4.84 -12.46
CA PRO A 81 23.61 5.13 -12.73
C PRO A 81 23.42 6.65 -12.74
N LYS A 82 22.96 7.20 -13.88
CA LYS A 82 22.69 8.62 -14.05
C LYS A 82 21.27 9.01 -13.69
N LEU A 83 20.42 8.03 -13.43
CA LEU A 83 19.02 8.24 -13.09
C LEU A 83 18.74 7.64 -11.73
N LEU A 84 18.11 8.40 -10.88
CA LEU A 84 17.55 7.95 -9.61
C LEU A 84 16.07 8.31 -9.49
N VAL A 85 15.39 7.67 -8.57
CA VAL A 85 14.01 7.98 -8.21
C VAL A 85 13.98 8.57 -6.82
N ALA A 86 13.48 9.79 -6.67
CA ALA A 86 13.26 10.43 -5.38
C ALA A 86 11.76 10.35 -5.02
N LYS A 87 11.46 9.78 -3.85
CA LYS A 87 10.10 9.68 -3.30
C LYS A 87 9.98 10.63 -2.11
N PHE A 88 9.09 11.62 -2.24
CA PHE A 88 8.72 12.54 -1.17
C PHE A 88 7.43 12.06 -0.53
N TYR A 89 7.49 11.76 0.76
CA TYR A 89 6.37 11.20 1.49
C TYR A 89 5.31 12.25 1.81
N ARG A 90 4.04 11.86 1.71
CA ARG A 90 2.94 12.76 2.08
C ARG A 90 3.06 13.16 3.55
N PRO A 91 3.08 14.48 3.83
CA PRO A 91 3.24 14.95 5.20
C PRO A 91 2.08 14.51 6.08
N GLY A 92 2.41 14.02 7.27
CA GLY A 92 1.42 13.59 8.26
C GLY A 92 0.87 12.18 8.08
N ARG A 93 1.20 11.48 6.99
CA ARG A 93 0.77 10.08 6.80
C ARG A 93 1.61 9.10 7.61
N TRP A 94 2.90 9.10 7.40
CA TRP A 94 3.83 8.21 8.09
C TRP A 94 4.83 9.00 8.93
N SER A 95 5.13 8.50 10.14
CA SER A 95 6.28 8.97 10.90
C SER A 95 7.58 8.48 10.28
N LYS A 96 8.70 9.09 10.65
CA LYS A 96 10.02 8.64 10.21
C LYS A 96 10.26 7.15 10.56
N GLU A 97 9.85 6.73 11.76
CA GLU A 97 9.98 5.35 12.23
C GLU A 97 9.15 4.37 11.39
N GLN A 98 7.95 4.78 10.97
CA GLN A 98 7.10 3.98 10.09
C GLN A 98 7.70 3.81 8.70
N ILE A 99 8.32 4.87 8.14
CA ILE A 99 9.07 4.78 6.89
C ILE A 99 10.32 3.89 7.06
N GLN A 100 11.01 3.99 8.19
CA GLN A 100 12.17 3.14 8.47
C GLN A 100 11.81 1.66 8.61
N ASP A 101 10.63 1.32 9.14
CA ASP A 101 10.14 -0.06 9.17
C ASP A 101 9.98 -0.64 7.74
N GLU A 102 9.42 0.15 6.80
CA GLU A 102 9.33 -0.20 5.37
C GLU A 102 10.72 -0.44 4.78
N HIS A 103 11.63 0.51 4.96
CA HIS A 103 12.99 0.43 4.43
C HIS A 103 13.77 -0.75 4.99
N THR A 104 13.61 -1.03 6.27
CA THR A 104 14.23 -2.20 6.91
C THR A 104 13.74 -3.49 6.28
N PHE A 105 12.44 -3.60 6.03
CA PHE A 105 11.88 -4.78 5.37
C PHE A 105 12.38 -4.91 3.93
N LEU A 106 12.41 -3.84 3.16
CA LEU A 106 12.95 -3.84 1.80
C LEU A 106 14.42 -4.28 1.74
N HIS A 107 15.26 -3.83 2.69
CA HIS A 107 16.65 -4.29 2.77
C HIS A 107 16.74 -5.76 3.16
N GLU A 108 15.95 -6.23 4.13
CA GLU A 108 15.88 -7.65 4.47
C GLU A 108 15.48 -8.53 3.28
N LEU A 109 14.50 -8.07 2.48
CA LEU A 109 14.09 -8.78 1.26
C LEU A 109 15.23 -8.82 0.24
N LYS A 110 15.90 -7.70 0.01
CA LYS A 110 17.03 -7.61 -0.91
C LYS A 110 18.22 -8.47 -0.47
N ASP A 111 18.55 -8.44 0.82
CA ASP A 111 19.63 -9.24 1.41
C ASP A 111 19.36 -10.75 1.34
N ASN A 112 18.11 -11.16 1.11
CA ASN A 112 17.69 -12.52 0.84
C ASN A 112 17.40 -12.78 -0.65
N ASP A 113 17.99 -12.01 -1.55
CA ASP A 113 17.89 -12.16 -3.00
C ASP A 113 16.45 -12.11 -3.54
N LEU A 114 15.57 -11.29 -2.92
CA LEU A 114 14.27 -11.00 -3.49
C LEU A 114 14.37 -9.80 -4.45
N ASN A 115 13.68 -9.92 -5.57
CA ASN A 115 13.64 -8.87 -6.57
C ASN A 115 12.72 -7.72 -6.13
N VAL A 116 13.28 -6.79 -5.35
CA VAL A 116 12.64 -5.58 -4.83
C VAL A 116 13.57 -4.38 -5.01
N ILE A 117 13.02 -3.18 -4.96
CA ILE A 117 13.80 -1.94 -4.97
C ILE A 117 13.90 -1.38 -3.55
N ALA A 118 15.01 -1.64 -2.88
CA ALA A 118 15.31 -1.03 -1.59
C ALA A 118 15.84 0.40 -1.77
N PRO A 119 15.56 1.31 -0.81
CA PRO A 119 16.12 2.66 -0.85
C PRO A 119 17.64 2.65 -0.74
N LEU A 120 18.28 3.64 -1.37
CA LEU A 120 19.71 3.82 -1.28
C LEU A 120 20.10 4.26 0.14
N ILE A 121 21.29 3.84 0.57
CA ILE A 121 21.84 4.20 1.88
C ILE A 121 22.89 5.29 1.66
N TYR A 122 22.77 6.39 2.39
CA TYR A 122 23.79 7.43 2.46
C TYR A 122 23.99 7.86 3.92
N GLN A 123 25.24 7.86 4.39
CA GLN A 123 25.60 8.14 5.79
C GLN A 123 24.76 7.34 6.80
N SER A 124 24.57 6.05 6.53
CA SER A 124 23.78 5.11 7.35
C SER A 124 22.29 5.49 7.48
N GLN A 125 21.76 6.32 6.60
CA GLN A 125 20.34 6.70 6.55
C GLN A 125 19.72 6.36 5.20
N THR A 126 18.41 6.19 5.20
CA THR A 126 17.58 5.93 4.01
C THR A 126 16.42 6.93 3.88
N VAL A 127 16.21 7.76 4.91
CA VAL A 127 15.15 8.78 5.00
C VAL A 127 15.78 10.09 5.45
N TRP A 128 15.60 11.14 4.68
CA TRP A 128 16.16 12.46 4.98
C TRP A 128 15.05 13.52 5.06
N PRO A 129 15.22 14.54 5.92
CA PRO A 129 14.34 15.69 5.90
C PRO A 129 14.65 16.53 4.65
N ASN A 130 13.61 17.07 4.02
CA ASN A 130 13.79 18.09 3.01
C ASN A 130 14.26 19.40 3.66
N PRO A 131 15.35 20.03 3.20
CA PRO A 131 15.91 21.21 3.84
C PRO A 131 14.99 22.43 3.83
N THR A 132 14.00 22.47 2.94
CA THR A 132 13.15 23.64 2.72
C THR A 132 11.74 23.54 3.30
N ASN A 133 11.35 22.33 3.74
CA ASN A 133 10.02 22.08 4.32
C ASN A 133 10.05 20.84 5.24
N ASP A 134 8.94 20.52 5.88
CA ASP A 134 8.82 19.40 6.83
C ASP A 134 8.64 18.03 6.16
N LEU A 135 8.93 17.89 4.86
CA LEU A 135 8.77 16.62 4.16
C LEU A 135 9.95 15.69 4.43
N PHE A 136 9.67 14.41 4.47
CA PHE A 136 10.70 13.37 4.34
C PHE A 136 10.82 12.95 2.89
N PHE A 137 12.04 12.58 2.48
CA PHE A 137 12.27 11.96 1.18
C PHE A 137 13.24 10.79 1.27
N SER A 138 13.20 9.95 0.26
CA SER A 138 14.13 8.83 0.06
C SER A 138 14.48 8.71 -1.40
N VAL A 139 15.61 8.10 -1.69
CA VAL A 139 16.08 7.88 -3.05
C VAL A 139 16.27 6.40 -3.34
N PHE A 140 15.95 6.01 -4.56
CA PHE A 140 15.96 4.64 -5.03
C PHE A 140 16.68 4.54 -6.37
N GLU A 141 17.21 3.36 -6.68
CA GLU A 141 17.70 3.07 -8.02
C GLU A 141 16.54 3.09 -9.03
N LYS A 142 16.77 3.70 -10.20
CA LYS A 142 15.81 3.62 -11.30
C LYS A 142 15.88 2.24 -11.94
N ARG A 143 14.76 1.54 -11.92
CA ARG A 143 14.60 0.25 -12.60
C ARG A 143 13.54 0.37 -13.70
N ALA A 144 13.86 -0.12 -14.88
CA ALA A 144 12.92 -0.20 -15.99
C ALA A 144 12.20 -1.55 -15.97
N GLY A 145 10.97 -1.58 -16.43
CA GLY A 145 10.15 -2.77 -16.57
C GLY A 145 8.78 -2.41 -17.15
N ARG A 146 7.97 -3.41 -17.44
CA ARG A 146 6.57 -3.21 -17.88
C ARG A 146 5.62 -3.81 -16.85
N THR A 147 4.48 -3.20 -16.64
CA THR A 147 3.40 -3.79 -15.85
C THR A 147 2.87 -5.02 -16.61
N PRO A 148 2.80 -6.20 -15.97
CA PRO A 148 2.20 -7.37 -16.60
C PRO A 148 0.68 -7.17 -16.71
N TYR A 149 0.06 -7.69 -17.77
CA TYR A 149 -1.39 -7.62 -17.96
C TYR A 149 -2.01 -9.00 -18.26
N ASP A 150 -1.21 -9.93 -18.75
CA ASP A 150 -1.63 -11.31 -19.03
C ASP A 150 -0.42 -12.21 -18.79
N LEU A 151 -0.48 -13.05 -17.77
CA LEU A 151 0.60 -13.93 -17.37
C LEU A 151 0.20 -15.39 -17.63
N PRO A 152 1.07 -16.19 -18.29
CA PRO A 152 0.86 -17.63 -18.38
C PRO A 152 1.03 -18.28 -17.00
N LYS A 153 0.58 -19.54 -16.89
CA LYS A 153 0.62 -20.30 -15.63
C LYS A 153 1.99 -20.27 -14.95
N GLU A 154 3.04 -20.51 -15.72
CA GLU A 154 4.42 -20.60 -15.22
C GLU A 154 4.87 -19.27 -14.56
N GLU A 155 4.40 -18.14 -15.06
CA GLU A 155 4.73 -16.83 -14.49
C GLU A 155 3.90 -16.55 -13.22
N TRP A 156 2.67 -17.04 -13.13
CA TRP A 156 1.88 -17.02 -11.91
C TRP A 156 2.55 -17.86 -10.80
N GLU A 157 3.04 -19.05 -11.14
CA GLU A 157 3.79 -19.90 -10.20
C GLU A 157 5.08 -19.22 -9.74
N LYS A 158 5.82 -18.53 -10.65
CA LYS A 158 7.02 -17.74 -10.27
C LYS A 158 6.66 -16.63 -9.29
N LEU A 159 5.55 -15.90 -9.55
CA LEU A 159 5.06 -14.87 -8.64
C LEU A 159 4.68 -15.47 -7.29
N GLY A 160 4.03 -16.62 -7.27
CA GLY A 160 3.70 -17.37 -6.05
C GLY A 160 4.94 -17.69 -5.21
N ARG A 161 6.01 -18.22 -5.84
CA ARG A 161 7.29 -18.47 -5.17
C ARG A 161 7.91 -17.20 -4.59
N LEU A 162 7.85 -16.08 -5.34
CA LEU A 162 8.37 -14.80 -4.86
C LEU A 162 7.61 -14.32 -3.62
N LEU A 163 6.27 -14.40 -3.62
CA LEU A 163 5.43 -14.03 -2.48
C LEU A 163 5.67 -14.93 -1.27
N ALA A 164 5.80 -16.22 -1.47
CA ALA A 164 6.10 -17.16 -0.39
C ALA A 164 7.43 -16.82 0.30
N ARG A 165 8.47 -16.51 -0.48
CA ARG A 165 9.77 -16.08 0.05
C ARG A 165 9.66 -14.75 0.80
N MET A 166 8.92 -13.77 0.27
CA MET A 166 8.64 -12.51 0.96
C MET A 166 7.95 -12.76 2.31
N HIS A 167 6.93 -13.62 2.33
CA HIS A 167 6.18 -13.94 3.54
C HIS A 167 7.00 -14.74 4.56
N LEU A 168 7.93 -15.62 4.13
CA LEU A 168 8.89 -16.28 5.03
C LEU A 168 9.74 -15.26 5.79
N ILE A 169 10.23 -14.24 5.11
CA ILE A 169 10.96 -13.15 5.75
C ILE A 169 10.01 -12.31 6.60
N GLY A 170 8.80 -12.06 6.08
CA GLY A 170 7.74 -11.30 6.76
C GLY A 170 7.36 -11.88 8.12
N GLU A 171 7.33 -13.22 8.27
CA GLU A 171 6.92 -13.86 9.52
C GLU A 171 8.01 -13.92 10.60
N THR A 172 9.25 -13.55 10.28
CA THR A 172 10.36 -13.61 11.24
C THR A 172 10.20 -12.65 12.41
N LYS A 173 9.58 -11.50 12.18
CA LYS A 173 9.29 -10.47 13.18
C LYS A 173 8.20 -9.52 12.70
N PRO A 174 7.42 -8.88 13.60
CA PRO A 174 6.45 -7.85 13.20
C PRO A 174 7.14 -6.52 12.85
N ALA A 175 6.47 -5.68 12.05
CA ALA A 175 6.79 -4.27 11.92
C ALA A 175 6.26 -3.53 13.17
N LYS A 176 7.16 -2.89 13.92
CA LYS A 176 6.82 -2.34 15.24
C LYS A 176 5.94 -1.09 15.17
N ASN A 177 6.19 -0.26 14.16
CA ASN A 177 5.54 1.04 14.03
C ASN A 177 4.44 1.04 12.96
N ARG A 178 4.34 -0.02 12.15
CA ARG A 178 3.31 -0.16 11.12
C ARG A 178 2.04 -0.76 11.68
N LEU A 179 0.94 -0.42 11.03
CA LEU A 179 -0.39 -0.90 11.39
C LEU A 179 -0.47 -2.43 11.32
N THR A 180 -1.43 -2.96 12.06
CA THR A 180 -1.93 -4.32 11.83
C THR A 180 -3.28 -4.23 11.13
N LEU A 181 -3.42 -4.89 9.97
CA LEU A 181 -4.67 -4.99 9.24
C LEU A 181 -5.63 -5.88 10.02
N ASN A 182 -6.67 -5.27 10.55
CA ASN A 182 -7.74 -5.93 11.27
C ASN A 182 -9.02 -5.08 11.22
N PRO A 183 -10.17 -5.61 11.68
CA PRO A 183 -11.42 -4.88 11.67
C PRO A 183 -11.38 -3.53 12.40
N ALA A 184 -10.62 -3.38 13.47
CA ALA A 184 -10.53 -2.12 14.22
C ALA A 184 -9.79 -1.03 13.42
N THR A 185 -8.66 -1.37 12.80
CA THR A 185 -7.81 -0.41 12.07
C THR A 185 -8.34 -0.07 10.68
N TYR A 186 -8.83 -1.08 9.93
CA TYR A 186 -9.32 -0.91 8.56
C TYR A 186 -10.83 -0.75 8.45
N GLY A 187 -11.59 -1.19 9.46
CA GLY A 187 -13.04 -1.02 9.55
C GLY A 187 -13.41 0.17 10.43
N ASP A 188 -13.44 -0.02 11.76
CA ASP A 188 -13.98 0.96 12.71
C ASP A 188 -13.29 2.32 12.64
N SER A 189 -11.95 2.36 12.53
CA SER A 189 -11.19 3.61 12.42
C SER A 189 -11.58 4.39 11.15
N ASN A 190 -11.75 3.70 10.01
CA ASN A 190 -12.15 4.33 8.76
C ASN A 190 -13.63 4.74 8.76
N ILE A 191 -14.52 3.95 9.34
CA ILE A 191 -15.93 4.32 9.52
C ILE A 191 -16.00 5.61 10.32
N ASN A 192 -15.29 5.71 11.44
CA ASN A 192 -15.25 6.93 12.24
C ASN A 192 -14.71 8.14 11.46
N ALA A 193 -13.68 7.95 10.63
CA ALA A 193 -13.13 9.00 9.78
C ALA A 193 -14.15 9.49 8.74
N ILE A 194 -14.89 8.57 8.10
CA ILE A 194 -15.92 8.91 7.12
C ILE A 194 -17.10 9.65 7.78
N LEU A 195 -17.53 9.22 8.98
CA LEU A 195 -18.59 9.89 9.73
C LEU A 195 -18.23 11.32 10.12
N GLN A 196 -16.96 11.63 10.28
CA GLN A 196 -16.48 12.99 10.56
C GLN A 196 -16.21 13.80 9.29
N SER A 197 -16.28 13.18 8.12
CA SER A 197 -16.02 13.82 6.83
C SER A 197 -17.08 14.87 6.50
N PRO A 198 -16.69 16.07 6.00
CA PRO A 198 -17.62 17.05 5.48
C PRO A 198 -18.29 16.62 4.17
N TYR A 199 -17.77 15.60 3.51
CA TYR A 199 -18.27 15.09 2.23
C TYR A 199 -19.36 14.04 2.38
N LEU A 200 -19.56 13.45 3.57
CA LEU A 200 -20.72 12.62 3.88
C LEU A 200 -21.87 13.48 4.36
N THR A 201 -22.85 13.70 3.49
CA THR A 201 -24.02 14.54 3.79
C THR A 201 -24.94 13.86 4.81
N ASP A 202 -25.71 14.66 5.55
CA ASP A 202 -26.66 14.16 6.57
C ASP A 202 -27.73 13.22 5.97
N LYS A 203 -28.05 13.39 4.68
CA LYS A 203 -28.97 12.53 3.93
C LYS A 203 -28.55 11.06 3.94
N TYR A 204 -27.24 10.79 3.80
CA TYR A 204 -26.69 9.43 3.66
C TYR A 204 -26.02 8.91 4.93
N ARG A 205 -25.73 9.77 5.89
CA ARG A 205 -24.91 9.47 7.07
C ARG A 205 -25.39 8.25 7.85
N GLU A 206 -26.68 8.23 8.21
CA GLU A 206 -27.25 7.15 9.02
C GLU A 206 -27.30 5.83 8.23
N VAL A 207 -27.78 5.88 6.98
CA VAL A 207 -27.93 4.65 6.16
C VAL A 207 -26.56 4.06 5.84
N TRP A 208 -25.58 4.91 5.47
CA TRP A 208 -24.22 4.46 5.22
C TRP A 208 -23.59 3.84 6.47
N TYR A 209 -23.75 4.48 7.63
CA TYR A 209 -23.24 3.95 8.90
C TYR A 209 -23.84 2.59 9.22
N GLN A 210 -25.14 2.41 9.09
CA GLN A 210 -25.81 1.14 9.36
C GLN A 210 -25.36 0.05 8.38
N ALA A 211 -25.19 0.37 7.09
CA ALA A 211 -24.68 -0.58 6.12
C ALA A 211 -23.25 -1.05 6.47
N ALA A 212 -22.34 -0.10 6.76
CA ALA A 212 -20.99 -0.41 7.17
C ALA A 212 -20.95 -1.23 8.48
N LYS A 213 -21.75 -0.85 9.47
CA LYS A 213 -21.85 -1.53 10.76
C LYS A 213 -22.35 -2.97 10.63
N ASN A 214 -23.35 -3.18 9.77
CA ASN A 214 -23.86 -4.52 9.48
C ASN A 214 -22.78 -5.43 8.85
N ALA A 215 -22.03 -4.92 7.88
CA ALA A 215 -20.92 -5.67 7.30
C ALA A 215 -19.87 -6.03 8.37
N MET A 216 -19.51 -5.09 9.26
CA MET A 216 -18.53 -5.31 10.32
C MET A 216 -18.94 -6.41 11.32
N GLN A 217 -20.24 -6.66 11.53
CA GLN A 217 -20.70 -7.76 12.39
C GLN A 217 -20.28 -9.13 11.85
N TYR A 218 -20.25 -9.31 10.53
CA TYR A 218 -19.78 -10.55 9.91
C TYR A 218 -18.25 -10.59 9.80
N ILE A 219 -17.62 -9.46 9.54
CA ILE A 219 -16.16 -9.37 9.32
C ILE A 219 -15.39 -9.63 10.62
N THR A 220 -15.80 -8.99 11.73
CA THR A 220 -15.02 -8.98 12.97
C THR A 220 -14.65 -10.39 13.46
N PRO A 221 -15.58 -11.35 13.57
CA PRO A 221 -15.24 -12.69 14.05
C PRO A 221 -14.35 -13.49 13.08
N MET A 222 -14.31 -13.13 11.79
CA MET A 222 -13.49 -13.85 10.81
C MET A 222 -11.98 -13.64 11.03
N PHE A 223 -11.59 -12.59 11.74
CA PHE A 223 -10.20 -12.29 12.07
C PHE A 223 -9.70 -12.93 13.36
N ASP A 224 -10.56 -13.66 14.08
CA ASP A 224 -10.17 -14.35 15.31
C ASP A 224 -9.17 -15.49 15.00
N GLY A 225 -8.02 -15.45 15.67
CA GLY A 225 -6.96 -16.44 15.49
C GLY A 225 -6.13 -16.31 14.21
N ILE A 226 -6.36 -15.28 13.39
CA ILE A 226 -5.58 -15.04 12.17
C ILE A 226 -4.17 -14.57 12.54
N LYS A 227 -3.17 -15.24 11.95
CA LYS A 227 -1.76 -14.88 12.12
C LYS A 227 -1.42 -13.69 11.23
N ASN A 228 -0.85 -12.66 11.83
CA ASN A 228 -0.33 -11.52 11.08
C ASN A 228 1.18 -11.67 10.85
N ILE A 229 1.59 -11.42 9.64
CA ILE A 229 2.99 -11.34 9.21
C ILE A 229 3.21 -9.98 8.53
N ARG A 230 4.45 -9.61 8.26
CA ARG A 230 4.71 -8.45 7.39
C ARG A 230 4.34 -8.80 5.95
N VAL A 231 3.45 -8.03 5.36
CA VAL A 231 2.96 -8.19 3.99
C VAL A 231 3.14 -6.89 3.21
N HIS A 232 3.10 -6.95 1.89
CA HIS A 232 3.15 -5.76 1.03
C HIS A 232 1.97 -4.82 1.30
N GLY A 233 0.79 -5.36 1.52
CA GLY A 233 -0.43 -4.65 1.92
C GLY A 233 -1.26 -4.10 0.76
N ASP A 234 -0.66 -3.68 -0.35
CA ASP A 234 -1.35 -3.19 -1.55
C ASP A 234 -0.78 -3.81 -2.84
N LEU A 235 -0.60 -5.14 -2.86
CA LEU A 235 0.00 -5.84 -3.99
C LEU A 235 -1.00 -6.07 -5.12
N HIS A 236 -1.01 -5.19 -6.09
CA HIS A 236 -1.75 -5.30 -7.35
C HIS A 236 -0.79 -5.19 -8.55
N PHE A 237 -1.26 -5.48 -9.77
CA PHE A 237 -0.40 -5.46 -10.97
C PHE A 237 0.31 -4.13 -11.21
N GLY A 238 -0.26 -3.01 -10.79
CA GLY A 238 0.40 -1.70 -10.88
C GLY A 238 1.69 -1.61 -10.04
N ASN A 239 1.82 -2.46 -9.03
CA ASN A 239 2.98 -2.53 -8.14
C ASN A 239 3.94 -3.68 -8.50
N ILE A 240 3.82 -4.23 -9.71
CA ILE A 240 4.72 -5.24 -10.24
C ILE A 240 5.29 -4.74 -11.57
N LEU A 241 6.63 -4.72 -11.68
CA LEU A 241 7.31 -4.62 -12.95
C LEU A 241 7.78 -6.00 -13.38
N TYR A 242 7.58 -6.32 -14.64
CA TYR A 242 8.08 -7.54 -15.24
C TYR A 242 9.29 -7.24 -16.12
N ARG A 243 10.34 -8.04 -15.92
CA ARG A 243 11.60 -7.97 -16.68
C ARG A 243 11.92 -9.36 -17.21
N GLU A 244 12.11 -9.46 -18.53
CA GLU A 244 12.24 -10.73 -19.23
C GLU A 244 13.31 -11.68 -18.64
N MET A 245 14.43 -11.13 -18.19
CA MET A 245 15.56 -11.93 -17.67
C MET A 245 15.52 -12.07 -16.13
N GLU A 246 14.83 -11.19 -15.43
CA GLU A 246 14.84 -11.13 -13.96
C GLU A 246 13.51 -11.57 -13.34
N GLY A 247 12.45 -11.65 -14.15
CA GLY A 247 11.09 -11.98 -13.67
C GLY A 247 10.39 -10.81 -13.01
N PRO A 248 9.41 -11.09 -12.11
CA PRO A 248 8.65 -10.06 -11.42
C PRO A 248 9.52 -9.33 -10.39
N LEU A 249 9.38 -8.00 -10.36
CA LEU A 249 10.00 -7.07 -9.43
C LEU A 249 8.88 -6.35 -8.67
N LEU A 250 8.87 -6.44 -7.34
CA LEU A 250 7.85 -5.80 -6.50
C LEU A 250 8.23 -4.36 -6.18
N LEU A 251 7.24 -3.46 -6.28
CA LEU A 251 7.36 -2.02 -6.07
C LEU A 251 6.40 -1.53 -5.00
N ASP A 252 6.65 -0.32 -4.52
CA ASP A 252 5.76 0.51 -3.71
C ASP A 252 5.20 -0.17 -2.46
N PHE A 253 6.10 -0.41 -1.51
CA PHE A 253 5.80 -0.92 -0.18
C PHE A 253 5.24 0.14 0.78
N ASP A 254 4.73 1.27 0.26
CA ASP A 254 4.23 2.37 1.08
C ASP A 254 3.09 1.94 2.04
N ASP A 255 2.26 1.00 1.60
CA ASP A 255 1.18 0.40 2.39
C ASP A 255 1.56 -0.89 3.14
N PHE A 256 2.85 -1.20 3.19
CA PHE A 256 3.41 -2.29 3.97
C PHE A 256 2.91 -2.26 5.42
N LEU A 257 2.47 -3.43 5.92
CA LEU A 257 1.85 -3.55 7.24
C LEU A 257 1.98 -4.97 7.82
N ASN A 258 1.49 -5.16 9.03
CA ASN A 258 1.26 -6.50 9.57
C ASN A 258 -0.15 -6.97 9.17
N GLY A 259 -0.26 -8.10 8.50
CA GLY A 259 -1.56 -8.62 8.03
C GLY A 259 -1.54 -10.10 7.70
N PRO A 260 -2.70 -10.66 7.33
CA PRO A 260 -2.78 -12.04 6.86
C PRO A 260 -2.10 -12.21 5.51
N ALA A 261 -1.52 -13.38 5.25
CA ALA A 261 -0.83 -13.67 3.99
C ALA A 261 -1.75 -13.51 2.76
N VAL A 262 -3.02 -13.81 2.91
CA VAL A 262 -4.02 -13.69 1.84
C VAL A 262 -4.20 -12.25 1.35
N GLN A 263 -3.78 -11.22 2.11
CA GLN A 263 -3.85 -9.82 1.68
C GLN A 263 -3.10 -9.59 0.37
N ASP A 264 -1.93 -10.17 0.21
CA ASP A 264 -1.13 -10.02 -1.01
C ASP A 264 -1.55 -10.98 -2.14
N ILE A 265 -2.43 -11.94 -1.86
CA ILE A 265 -2.94 -12.91 -2.83
C ILE A 265 -4.20 -12.38 -3.52
N TRP A 266 -5.17 -11.90 -2.75
CA TRP A 266 -6.49 -11.58 -3.30
C TRP A 266 -6.47 -10.34 -4.20
N LEU A 267 -5.62 -9.36 -3.96
CA LEU A 267 -5.50 -8.16 -4.80
C LEU A 267 -4.96 -8.45 -6.20
N LEU A 268 -4.16 -9.52 -6.34
CA LEU A 268 -3.69 -10.01 -7.64
C LEU A 268 -4.77 -10.80 -8.37
N THR A 269 -5.69 -11.43 -7.64
CA THR A 269 -6.74 -12.30 -8.19
C THR A 269 -8.12 -11.89 -7.65
N PRO A 270 -8.56 -10.63 -7.89
CA PRO A 270 -9.74 -10.08 -7.23
C PRO A 270 -11.07 -10.63 -7.75
N GLY A 271 -11.09 -11.32 -8.89
CA GLY A 271 -12.30 -11.91 -9.48
C GLY A 271 -12.90 -13.01 -8.62
N ARG A 272 -14.22 -13.25 -8.81
CA ARG A 272 -14.99 -14.30 -8.16
C ARG A 272 -15.30 -15.46 -9.08
N ASP A 273 -15.07 -15.28 -10.39
CA ASP A 273 -15.34 -16.27 -11.42
C ASP A 273 -14.34 -17.44 -11.40
N GLU A 274 -14.63 -18.48 -12.16
CA GLU A 274 -13.79 -19.68 -12.22
C GLU A 274 -12.39 -19.39 -12.78
N ASN A 275 -12.25 -18.41 -13.68
CA ASN A 275 -10.95 -18.02 -14.21
C ASN A 275 -10.08 -17.40 -13.10
N ALA A 276 -10.62 -16.50 -12.28
CA ALA A 276 -9.90 -15.91 -11.16
C ALA A 276 -9.53 -16.97 -10.10
N LYS A 277 -10.40 -17.95 -9.86
CA LYS A 277 -10.09 -19.08 -8.97
C LYS A 277 -8.96 -19.94 -9.53
N GLN A 278 -8.97 -20.22 -10.83
CA GLN A 278 -7.92 -20.97 -11.50
C GLN A 278 -6.57 -20.26 -11.42
N ILE A 279 -6.54 -18.97 -11.72
CA ILE A 279 -5.33 -18.14 -11.62
C ILE A 279 -4.80 -18.12 -10.19
N ARG A 280 -5.67 -17.96 -9.20
CA ARG A 280 -5.30 -18.05 -7.79
C ARG A 280 -4.73 -19.42 -7.44
N GLY A 281 -5.28 -20.50 -8.00
CA GLY A 281 -4.73 -21.84 -7.88
C GLY A 281 -3.27 -21.91 -8.36
N TRP A 282 -2.98 -21.40 -9.56
CA TRP A 282 -1.60 -21.37 -10.09
C TRP A 282 -0.64 -20.55 -9.21
N LEU A 283 -1.10 -19.41 -8.72
CA LEU A 283 -0.33 -18.58 -7.78
C LEU A 283 -0.01 -19.35 -6.50
N LEU A 284 -1.00 -20.06 -5.94
CA LEU A 284 -0.84 -20.85 -4.72
C LEU A 284 -0.02 -22.11 -4.95
N ASP A 285 -0.11 -22.76 -6.11
CA ASP A 285 0.75 -23.89 -6.47
C ASP A 285 2.24 -23.49 -6.38
N GLY A 286 2.60 -22.33 -6.96
CA GLY A 286 3.96 -21.81 -6.84
C GLY A 286 4.32 -21.35 -5.43
N TYR A 287 3.37 -20.80 -4.68
CA TYR A 287 3.58 -20.39 -3.30
C TYR A 287 3.95 -21.57 -2.40
N GLU A 288 3.25 -22.69 -2.54
CA GLU A 288 3.43 -23.89 -1.72
C GLU A 288 4.74 -24.63 -1.97
N GLU A 289 5.42 -24.38 -3.10
CA GLU A 289 6.77 -24.88 -3.30
C GLU A 289 7.79 -24.31 -2.28
N MET A 290 7.51 -23.16 -1.66
CA MET A 290 8.41 -22.46 -0.75
C MET A 290 7.87 -22.35 0.68
N ARG A 291 6.56 -22.20 0.85
CA ARG A 291 5.90 -21.98 2.14
C ARG A 291 4.48 -22.53 2.10
N GLU A 292 4.08 -23.29 3.14
CA GLU A 292 2.69 -23.71 3.30
C GLU A 292 1.75 -22.51 3.37
N PHE A 293 0.70 -22.50 2.53
CA PHE A 293 -0.29 -21.45 2.53
C PHE A 293 -1.38 -21.72 3.58
N PRO A 294 -1.75 -20.74 4.39
CA PRO A 294 -2.84 -20.90 5.38
C PRO A 294 -4.21 -20.83 4.69
N TYR A 295 -4.67 -21.91 4.08
CA TYR A 295 -5.90 -21.98 3.28
C TYR A 295 -7.16 -21.45 3.98
N HIS A 296 -7.21 -21.53 5.31
CA HIS A 296 -8.30 -20.94 6.08
C HIS A 296 -8.38 -19.40 5.92
N GLU A 297 -7.29 -18.75 5.53
CA GLU A 297 -7.32 -17.29 5.25
C GLU A 297 -8.08 -16.94 3.97
N LEU A 298 -8.31 -17.88 3.03
CA LEU A 298 -9.09 -17.60 1.83
C LEU A 298 -10.51 -17.13 2.12
N GLN A 299 -11.09 -17.55 3.26
CA GLN A 299 -12.38 -17.06 3.72
C GLN A 299 -12.38 -15.55 3.99
N LEU A 300 -11.20 -14.93 4.24
CA LEU A 300 -11.09 -13.49 4.50
C LEU A 300 -11.22 -12.62 3.24
N ILE A 301 -11.19 -13.19 2.03
CA ILE A 301 -11.14 -12.41 0.79
C ILE A 301 -12.30 -11.40 0.70
N GLU A 302 -13.52 -11.83 1.01
CA GLU A 302 -14.68 -10.92 0.94
C GLU A 302 -14.70 -9.93 2.12
N ALA A 303 -14.20 -10.32 3.29
CA ALA A 303 -14.00 -9.42 4.42
C ALA A 303 -12.95 -8.34 4.09
N LEU A 304 -11.81 -8.72 3.52
CA LEU A 304 -10.76 -7.80 3.08
C LEU A 304 -11.25 -6.87 1.96
N ARG A 305 -12.03 -7.38 1.02
CA ARG A 305 -12.67 -6.57 -0.03
C ARG A 305 -13.57 -5.50 0.56
N THR A 306 -14.42 -5.87 1.52
CA THR A 306 -15.32 -4.93 2.20
C THR A 306 -14.55 -3.89 3.00
N LEU A 307 -13.54 -4.32 3.76
CA LEU A 307 -12.64 -3.41 4.46
C LEU A 307 -11.93 -2.46 3.51
N ARG A 308 -11.54 -2.92 2.30
CA ARG A 308 -10.94 -2.07 1.27
C ARG A 308 -11.92 -1.01 0.74
N TYR A 309 -13.19 -1.32 0.55
CA TYR A 309 -14.20 -0.32 0.15
C TYR A 309 -14.31 0.81 1.18
N ILE A 310 -14.42 0.44 2.46
CA ILE A 310 -14.48 1.42 3.56
C ILE A 310 -13.18 2.23 3.65
N HIS A 311 -12.03 1.54 3.57
CA HIS A 311 -10.70 2.14 3.61
C HIS A 311 -10.48 3.12 2.45
N PHE A 312 -10.83 2.74 1.22
CA PHE A 312 -10.68 3.57 0.02
C PHE A 312 -11.53 4.85 0.09
N THR A 313 -12.79 4.73 0.57
CA THR A 313 -13.66 5.88 0.82
C THR A 313 -13.05 6.84 1.84
N ALA A 314 -12.49 6.33 2.95
CA ALA A 314 -11.82 7.14 3.94
C ALA A 314 -10.53 7.78 3.38
N TRP A 315 -9.78 7.05 2.56
CA TRP A 315 -8.59 7.54 1.89
C TRP A 315 -8.88 8.73 0.97
N ILE A 316 -9.90 8.63 0.11
CA ILE A 316 -10.32 9.75 -0.74
C ILE A 316 -10.78 10.91 0.14
N SER A 317 -11.66 10.65 1.11
CA SER A 317 -12.26 11.67 1.98
C SER A 317 -11.20 12.55 2.65
N LYS A 318 -10.15 11.94 3.19
CA LYS A 318 -9.08 12.67 3.89
C LYS A 318 -8.18 13.50 2.96
N ARG A 319 -8.20 13.23 1.67
CA ARG A 319 -7.33 13.84 0.66
C ARG A 319 -8.09 14.72 -0.33
N PHE A 320 -9.39 14.78 -0.23
CA PHE A 320 -10.23 15.40 -1.25
C PHE A 320 -10.02 16.92 -1.39
N ASP A 321 -9.37 17.56 -0.42
CA ASP A 321 -8.94 18.96 -0.56
C ASP A 321 -7.72 19.14 -1.46
N ASP A 322 -6.94 18.08 -1.73
CA ASP A 322 -5.85 18.08 -2.71
C ASP A 322 -6.45 18.17 -4.13
N PRO A 323 -6.06 19.17 -4.96
CA PRO A 323 -6.58 19.33 -6.31
C PRO A 323 -6.46 18.08 -7.19
N SER A 324 -5.42 17.27 -7.02
CA SER A 324 -5.23 16.03 -7.77
C SER A 324 -6.34 15.01 -7.49
N PHE A 325 -6.83 14.96 -6.24
CA PHE A 325 -7.94 14.08 -5.86
C PHE A 325 -9.27 14.54 -6.44
N LYS A 326 -9.54 15.85 -6.47
CA LYS A 326 -10.75 16.39 -7.11
C LYS A 326 -10.81 16.10 -8.60
N ILE A 327 -9.66 16.12 -9.28
CA ILE A 327 -9.57 15.77 -10.71
C ILE A 327 -9.79 14.27 -10.91
N THR A 328 -9.20 13.44 -10.07
CA THR A 328 -9.26 11.97 -10.22
C THR A 328 -10.61 11.39 -9.80
N PHE A 329 -11.23 11.97 -8.76
CA PHE A 329 -12.49 11.49 -8.18
C PHE A 329 -13.59 12.57 -8.23
N PRO A 330 -13.98 13.08 -9.42
CA PRO A 330 -14.87 14.24 -9.54
C PRO A 330 -16.27 14.01 -8.95
N HIS A 331 -16.70 12.75 -8.82
CA HIS A 331 -18.03 12.41 -8.28
C HIS A 331 -18.02 12.11 -6.78
N PHE A 332 -16.84 12.13 -6.13
CA PHE A 332 -16.75 11.85 -4.70
C PHE A 332 -17.62 12.83 -3.88
N GLY A 333 -18.41 12.28 -2.98
CA GLY A 333 -19.32 13.07 -2.11
C GLY A 333 -20.66 13.41 -2.75
N SER A 334 -20.90 13.09 -4.03
CA SER A 334 -22.20 13.25 -4.69
C SER A 334 -23.25 12.26 -4.14
N ASP A 335 -24.52 12.56 -4.41
CA ASP A 335 -25.63 11.66 -4.08
C ASP A 335 -25.50 10.29 -4.77
N GLU A 336 -25.00 10.27 -6.01
CA GLU A 336 -24.74 9.07 -6.78
C GLU A 336 -23.63 8.21 -6.13
N TYR A 337 -22.50 8.84 -5.78
CA TYR A 337 -21.40 8.17 -5.08
C TYR A 337 -21.86 7.49 -3.78
N TRP A 338 -22.60 8.20 -2.92
CA TRP A 338 -23.05 7.62 -1.65
C TRP A 338 -24.10 6.52 -1.85
N SER A 339 -24.97 6.66 -2.84
CA SER A 339 -25.95 5.62 -3.18
C SER A 339 -25.27 4.33 -3.64
N GLU A 340 -24.24 4.44 -4.49
CA GLU A 340 -23.44 3.31 -4.93
C GLU A 340 -22.69 2.65 -3.77
N GLN A 341 -22.00 3.44 -2.94
CA GLN A 341 -21.27 2.92 -1.78
C GLN A 341 -22.18 2.17 -0.79
N ILE A 342 -23.38 2.64 -0.58
CA ILE A 342 -24.39 1.96 0.27
C ILE A 342 -24.82 0.65 -0.39
N GLY A 343 -25.07 0.68 -1.70
CA GLY A 343 -25.42 -0.52 -2.48
C GLY A 343 -24.33 -1.59 -2.40
N ASP A 344 -23.09 -1.20 -2.61
CA ASP A 344 -21.91 -2.09 -2.52
C ASP A 344 -21.80 -2.73 -1.12
N LEU A 345 -22.02 -1.95 -0.05
CA LEU A 345 -21.95 -2.46 1.31
C LEU A 345 -23.09 -3.45 1.62
N PHE A 346 -24.30 -3.23 1.08
CA PHE A 346 -25.38 -4.20 1.21
C PHE A 346 -25.09 -5.49 0.45
N GLU A 347 -24.61 -5.41 -0.79
CA GLU A 347 -24.20 -6.57 -1.58
C GLU A 347 -23.10 -7.37 -0.84
N GLN A 348 -22.07 -6.68 -0.34
CA GLN A 348 -21.00 -7.33 0.43
C GLN A 348 -21.53 -8.00 1.70
N THR A 349 -22.47 -7.36 2.40
CA THR A 349 -23.09 -7.96 3.59
C THR A 349 -23.85 -9.24 3.27
N GLU A 350 -24.57 -9.28 2.14
CA GLU A 350 -25.26 -10.49 1.68
C GLU A 350 -24.26 -11.62 1.38
N ILE A 351 -23.16 -11.31 0.66
CA ILE A 351 -22.11 -12.29 0.35
C ILE A 351 -21.47 -12.84 1.64
N LEU A 352 -21.11 -11.96 2.58
CA LEU A 352 -20.53 -12.35 3.87
C LEU A 352 -21.47 -13.24 4.69
N SER A 353 -22.76 -12.93 4.69
CA SER A 353 -23.78 -13.70 5.43
C SER A 353 -23.98 -15.11 4.86
N THR A 354 -23.94 -15.28 3.54
CA THR A 354 -24.11 -16.58 2.88
C THR A 354 -22.84 -17.44 2.99
N GLY A 355 -21.65 -16.84 2.93
CA GLY A 355 -20.38 -17.54 3.14
C GLY A 355 -20.25 -18.13 4.55
N SER A 356 -20.79 -17.45 5.56
CA SER A 356 -20.78 -17.91 6.96
C SER A 356 -21.66 -19.15 7.19
N GLN A 357 -22.67 -19.41 6.34
CA GLN A 357 -23.57 -20.57 6.46
C GLN A 357 -22.97 -21.87 5.92
N HIS A 358 -21.88 -21.81 5.16
CA HIS A 358 -21.22 -22.99 4.57
C HIS A 358 -19.98 -23.44 5.35
N SER A 359 -19.64 -22.75 6.44
CA SER A 359 -18.47 -23.00 7.30
C SER A 359 -18.84 -23.66 8.64
N THR A 360 -20.11 -24.04 8.86
CA THR A 360 -20.61 -24.81 10.00
C THR A 360 -20.99 -26.19 9.53
#